data_da5798991c9302ccd093830790479843
#
_entry.id   da5798991c9302ccd093830790479843
#
_cell.length_a   1.000
_cell.length_b   1.000
_cell.length_c   1.000
_cell.angle_alpha   90.00
_cell.angle_beta   90.00
_cell.angle_gamma   90.00
#
_symmetry.space_group_name_H-M   'P 1'
#
loop_
_entity.id
_entity.type
_entity.pdbx_description
1 polymer ?
#
loop_
_entity_poly.entity_id
_entity_poly.type
_entity_poly.pdbx_seq_one_letter_code
_entity_poly.pdbx_strand_id
1 'polypeptide(L)'
;GEIYKSDNGFSKLGTCTFPGYSGTVFEPNDQYKGDFARAYFYIATCYEDVFPRFGGEMTAGNSYPGYKDWVIDLLLKWHRNDNVDSKEIDRNEAVQKKQHNRNPFIDYPELVEYIWGNKKGIAFNLPTSIGKTDMNTIHIATKEESIIITTSVPVHVFLYNTYGTLIQSQNGQGEIHIPANRSGIYILKIQNDKYIITRKIKL
;
A
#
# COMPACT_ATOMS: atom_id res chain seq x y z
N GLY A 1 21.25 -15.31 15.47
CA GLY A 1 21.42 -15.37 16.94
C GLY A 1 21.65 -16.77 17.43
N GLU A 2 22.26 -16.93 18.61
CA GLU A 2 22.31 -18.26 19.25
C GLU A 2 20.91 -18.69 19.65
N ILE A 3 20.48 -19.87 19.20
CA ILE A 3 19.21 -20.48 19.51
C ILE A 3 19.39 -21.31 20.79
N TYR A 4 18.63 -21.03 21.86
CA TYR A 4 18.81 -21.76 23.10
C TYR A 4 17.51 -22.29 23.69
N LYS A 5 16.33 -22.08 23.07
CA LYS A 5 15.10 -22.65 23.62
C LYS A 5 14.18 -23.34 22.62
N SER A 6 14.09 -22.90 21.40
CA SER A 6 13.19 -23.51 20.43
C SER A 6 13.59 -23.15 19.03
N ASP A 7 13.84 -24.14 18.24
CA ASP A 7 13.89 -24.04 16.79
C ASP A 7 13.04 -25.18 16.24
N ASN A 8 11.84 -24.84 15.79
CA ASN A 8 10.94 -25.82 15.15
C ASN A 8 11.11 -25.78 13.61
N GLY A 9 12.21 -25.18 13.13
CA GLY A 9 12.45 -24.93 11.70
C GLY A 9 11.70 -23.72 11.13
N PHE A 10 10.88 -23.05 11.94
CA PHE A 10 10.04 -21.91 11.51
C PHE A 10 10.35 -20.63 12.27
N SER A 11 10.35 -20.67 13.60
CA SER A 11 10.60 -19.50 14.44
C SER A 11 11.63 -19.85 15.51
N LYS A 12 12.37 -18.84 15.98
CA LYS A 12 13.50 -19.02 16.89
C LYS A 12 13.36 -18.17 18.13
N LEU A 13 13.81 -18.68 19.26
CA LEU A 13 14.01 -17.93 20.49
C LEU A 13 15.47 -18.02 20.89
N GLY A 14 16.16 -16.91 21.06
CA GLY A 14 17.60 -16.94 21.37
C GLY A 14 18.18 -15.56 21.63
N THR A 15 19.49 -15.51 21.73
CA THR A 15 20.23 -14.25 21.91
C THR A 15 20.19 -13.43 20.61
N CYS A 16 19.87 -12.14 20.75
CA CYS A 16 19.91 -11.21 19.63
C CYS A 16 21.36 -10.97 19.19
N THR A 17 21.61 -11.14 17.89
CA THR A 17 22.89 -10.77 17.25
C THR A 17 22.73 -9.57 16.32
N PHE A 18 21.55 -8.96 16.27
CA PHE A 18 21.36 -7.73 15.52
C PHE A 18 22.04 -6.56 16.24
N PRO A 19 22.74 -5.67 15.54
CA PRO A 19 23.44 -4.55 16.16
C PRO A 19 22.50 -3.69 17.03
N GLY A 20 22.98 -3.27 18.19
CA GLY A 20 22.25 -2.38 19.10
C GLY A 20 21.46 -3.07 20.22
N TYR A 21 21.39 -4.42 20.22
CA TYR A 21 20.75 -5.19 21.29
C TYR A 21 21.36 -6.59 21.44
N SER A 22 21.47 -7.08 22.66
CA SER A 22 22.08 -8.39 22.98
C SER A 22 21.23 -9.29 23.89
N GLY A 23 19.99 -8.88 24.19
CA GLY A 23 19.08 -9.68 25.03
C GLY A 23 18.42 -10.84 24.27
N THR A 24 17.51 -11.53 24.96
CA THR A 24 16.70 -12.59 24.37
C THR A 24 15.63 -12.02 23.45
N VAL A 25 15.51 -12.57 22.25
CA VAL A 25 14.52 -12.16 21.24
C VAL A 25 13.81 -13.37 20.64
N PHE A 26 12.59 -13.15 20.22
CA PHE A 26 11.86 -14.03 19.32
C PHE A 26 12.09 -13.56 17.87
N GLU A 27 12.49 -14.48 17.02
CA GLU A 27 12.65 -14.26 15.58
C GLU A 27 11.59 -15.09 14.85
N PRO A 28 10.62 -14.45 14.16
CA PRO A 28 9.65 -15.17 13.35
C PRO A 28 10.29 -15.81 12.12
N ASN A 29 9.58 -16.75 11.49
CA ASN A 29 9.97 -17.32 10.21
C ASN A 29 10.11 -16.19 9.16
N ASP A 30 11.08 -16.36 8.24
CA ASP A 30 11.42 -15.36 7.24
C ASP A 30 10.23 -14.90 6.40
N GLN A 31 9.31 -15.80 6.08
CA GLN A 31 8.10 -15.51 5.30
C GLN A 31 7.04 -14.66 6.02
N TYR A 32 7.24 -14.32 7.29
CA TYR A 32 6.33 -13.49 8.09
C TYR A 32 7.03 -12.27 8.68
N LYS A 33 8.30 -12.08 8.42
CA LYS A 33 9.07 -10.96 8.99
C LYS A 33 8.51 -9.61 8.57
N GLY A 34 8.14 -9.49 7.29
CA GLY A 34 7.50 -8.29 6.76
C GLY A 34 6.13 -8.05 7.37
N ASP A 35 5.30 -9.09 7.51
CA ASP A 35 3.99 -9.02 8.16
C ASP A 35 4.11 -8.46 9.58
N PHE A 36 5.06 -8.99 10.37
CA PHE A 36 5.34 -8.50 11.72
C PHE A 36 5.82 -7.04 11.69
N ALA A 37 6.74 -6.69 10.80
CA ALA A 37 7.25 -5.33 10.70
C ALA A 37 6.12 -4.33 10.39
N ARG A 38 5.28 -4.63 9.40
CA ARG A 38 4.12 -3.79 9.04
C ARG A 38 3.07 -3.70 10.15
N ALA A 39 2.91 -4.78 10.94
CA ALA A 39 2.04 -4.75 12.12
C ALA A 39 2.61 -3.87 13.24
N TYR A 40 3.91 -3.93 13.51
CA TYR A 40 4.56 -3.06 14.50
C TYR A 40 4.49 -1.58 14.09
N PHE A 41 4.77 -1.24 12.85
CA PHE A 41 4.62 0.13 12.34
C PHE A 41 3.16 0.61 12.44
N TYR A 42 2.20 -0.26 12.16
CA TYR A 42 0.78 0.05 12.32
C TYR A 42 0.41 0.37 13.78
N ILE A 43 0.89 -0.42 14.74
CA ILE A 43 0.65 -0.17 16.17
C ILE A 43 1.23 1.18 16.59
N ALA A 44 2.46 1.50 16.21
CA ALA A 44 3.09 2.78 16.52
C ALA A 44 2.31 3.97 15.95
N THR A 45 1.69 3.82 14.79
CA THR A 45 0.88 4.87 14.15
C THR A 45 -0.51 4.99 14.79
N CYS A 46 -1.20 3.87 15.01
CA CYS A 46 -2.57 3.90 15.54
C CYS A 46 -2.64 4.31 17.00
N TYR A 47 -1.60 4.07 17.77
CA TYR A 47 -1.54 4.32 19.20
C TYR A 47 -0.53 5.42 19.56
N GLU A 48 -0.24 6.33 18.66
CA GLU A 48 0.74 7.41 18.81
C GLU A 48 0.61 8.15 20.16
N ASP A 49 -0.62 8.49 20.57
CA ASP A 49 -0.92 9.24 21.80
C ASP A 49 -0.55 8.46 23.07
N VAL A 50 -0.64 7.13 23.04
CA VAL A 50 -0.40 6.26 24.21
C VAL A 50 0.92 5.51 24.11
N PHE A 51 1.52 5.46 22.93
CA PHE A 51 2.77 4.72 22.68
C PHE A 51 3.92 5.09 23.62
N PRO A 52 4.09 6.36 24.04
CA PRO A 52 5.11 6.73 25.03
C PRO A 52 5.00 6.02 26.37
N ARG A 53 3.82 5.46 26.69
CA ARG A 53 3.56 4.72 27.93
C ARG A 53 3.86 3.24 27.81
N PHE A 54 4.09 2.74 26.58
CA PHE A 54 4.46 1.35 26.38
C PHE A 54 5.89 1.12 26.85
N GLY A 55 6.05 0.23 27.79
CA GLY A 55 7.36 -0.19 28.28
C GLY A 55 7.97 -1.29 27.43
N GLY A 56 9.24 -1.59 27.65
CA GLY A 56 9.94 -2.72 27.07
C GLY A 56 11.20 -2.36 26.30
N GLU A 57 11.91 -3.40 25.87
CA GLU A 57 13.22 -3.21 25.21
C GLU A 57 13.13 -2.65 23.80
N MET A 58 11.97 -2.72 23.17
CA MET A 58 11.76 -2.24 21.80
C MET A 58 11.37 -0.76 21.73
N THR A 59 10.72 -0.23 22.77
CA THR A 59 10.13 1.10 22.74
C THR A 59 11.10 2.19 23.16
N ALA A 60 11.01 3.37 22.54
CA ALA A 60 11.84 4.53 22.84
C ALA A 60 11.21 5.46 23.89
N GLY A 61 9.97 5.19 24.36
CA GLY A 61 9.27 6.03 25.33
C GLY A 61 8.77 7.37 24.77
N ASN A 62 8.58 7.45 23.46
CA ASN A 62 8.06 8.62 22.76
C ASN A 62 7.02 8.21 21.70
N SER A 63 6.26 9.20 21.17
CA SER A 63 5.30 8.96 20.11
C SER A 63 5.99 8.74 18.75
N TYR A 64 7.06 9.46 18.48
CA TYR A 64 7.86 9.31 17.27
C TYR A 64 9.38 9.44 17.65
N PRO A 65 10.22 8.55 17.16
CA PRO A 65 9.97 7.43 16.23
C PRO A 65 9.22 6.23 16.84
N GLY A 66 8.88 6.25 18.12
CA GLY A 66 8.16 5.20 18.85
C GLY A 66 9.05 4.05 19.32
N TYR A 67 9.84 3.51 18.41
CA TYR A 67 10.80 2.43 18.66
C TYR A 67 12.23 2.95 18.79
N LYS A 68 13.07 2.17 19.50
CA LYS A 68 14.52 2.40 19.56
C LYS A 68 15.14 2.18 18.16
N ASP A 69 16.26 2.83 17.89
CA ASP A 69 16.91 2.81 16.57
C ASP A 69 17.18 1.39 16.06
N TRP A 70 17.72 0.51 16.91
CA TRP A 70 17.98 -0.88 16.49
C TRP A 70 16.70 -1.64 16.08
N VAL A 71 15.56 -1.31 16.68
CA VAL A 71 14.27 -1.91 16.32
C VAL A 71 13.80 -1.39 14.97
N ILE A 72 13.91 -0.08 14.75
CA ILE A 72 13.57 0.54 13.46
C ILE A 72 14.40 -0.08 12.34
N ASP A 73 15.71 -0.19 12.53
CA ASP A 73 16.62 -0.80 11.55
C ASP A 73 16.26 -2.26 11.27
N LEU A 74 15.93 -3.03 12.33
CA LEU A 74 15.49 -4.41 12.20
C LEU A 74 14.17 -4.52 11.43
N LEU A 75 13.17 -3.74 11.81
CA LEU A 75 11.85 -3.76 11.18
C LEU A 75 11.91 -3.29 9.72
N LEU A 76 12.71 -2.27 9.42
CA LEU A 76 12.97 -1.83 8.04
C LEU A 76 13.63 -2.94 7.21
N LYS A 77 14.61 -3.64 7.78
CA LYS A 77 15.24 -4.78 7.11
C LYS A 77 14.23 -5.89 6.83
N TRP A 78 13.38 -6.24 7.79
CA TRP A 78 12.34 -7.24 7.61
C TRP A 78 11.33 -6.82 6.55
N HIS A 79 10.83 -5.60 6.64
CA HIS A 79 9.88 -5.03 5.68
C HIS A 79 10.40 -5.05 4.23
N ARG A 80 11.70 -4.72 4.02
CA ARG A 80 12.32 -4.69 2.69
C ARG A 80 12.58 -6.08 2.12
N ASN A 81 12.79 -7.07 2.97
CA ASN A 81 13.13 -8.43 2.55
C ASN A 81 11.90 -9.34 2.36
N ASP A 82 10.76 -8.94 2.89
CA ASP A 82 9.52 -9.71 2.85
C ASP A 82 8.37 -8.79 2.41
N ASN A 83 8.09 -8.82 1.11
CA ASN A 83 7.08 -7.99 0.48
C ASN A 83 5.66 -8.43 0.89
N VAL A 84 4.70 -7.51 0.77
CA VAL A 84 3.28 -7.83 0.96
C VAL A 84 2.85 -8.93 0.01
N ASP A 85 2.27 -9.98 0.55
CA ASP A 85 1.72 -11.11 -0.20
C ASP A 85 0.19 -11.13 -0.20
N SER A 86 -0.39 -12.09 -0.94
CA SER A 86 -1.86 -12.23 -1.05
C SER A 86 -2.52 -12.54 0.29
N LYS A 87 -1.89 -13.35 1.14
CA LYS A 87 -2.40 -13.72 2.47
C LYS A 87 -2.50 -12.50 3.39
N GLU A 88 -1.52 -11.61 3.33
CA GLU A 88 -1.52 -10.37 4.10
C GLU A 88 -2.61 -9.40 3.61
N ILE A 89 -2.81 -9.30 2.29
CA ILE A 89 -3.91 -8.54 1.68
C ILE A 89 -5.27 -9.10 2.12
N ASP A 90 -5.48 -10.39 2.01
CA ASP A 90 -6.73 -11.06 2.41
C ASP A 90 -7.04 -10.86 3.90
N ARG A 91 -5.99 -10.93 4.74
CA ARG A 91 -6.10 -10.63 6.17
C ARG A 91 -6.51 -9.18 6.42
N ASN A 92 -5.90 -8.21 5.71
CA ASN A 92 -6.24 -6.80 5.82
C ASN A 92 -7.71 -6.53 5.42
N GLU A 93 -8.19 -7.19 4.36
CA GLU A 93 -9.60 -7.17 3.96
C GLU A 93 -10.54 -7.74 5.03
N ALA A 94 -10.17 -8.88 5.62
CA ALA A 94 -10.96 -9.52 6.66
C ALA A 94 -11.03 -8.66 7.93
N VAL A 95 -9.92 -8.03 8.32
CA VAL A 95 -9.84 -7.11 9.46
C VAL A 95 -10.70 -5.87 9.22
N GLN A 96 -10.65 -5.28 8.03
CA GLN A 96 -11.47 -4.12 7.68
C GLN A 96 -12.98 -4.39 7.87
N LYS A 97 -13.45 -5.58 7.49
CA LYS A 97 -14.87 -5.97 7.68
C LYS A 97 -15.30 -6.01 9.15
N LYS A 98 -14.35 -6.16 10.08
CA LYS A 98 -14.61 -6.24 11.53
C LYS A 98 -14.33 -4.95 12.27
N GLN A 99 -13.21 -4.29 11.95
CA GLN A 99 -12.70 -3.13 12.66
C GLN A 99 -12.93 -1.80 11.93
N HIS A 100 -13.39 -1.85 10.66
CA HIS A 100 -13.65 -0.69 9.80
C HIS A 100 -12.40 0.18 9.51
N ASN A 101 -11.20 -0.37 9.72
CA ASN A 101 -9.94 0.25 9.38
C ASN A 101 -9.00 -0.76 8.71
N ARG A 102 -7.99 -0.26 8.02
CA ARG A 102 -6.97 -1.05 7.31
C ARG A 102 -5.59 -0.69 7.83
N ASN A 103 -4.66 -1.61 7.70
CA ASN A 103 -3.25 -1.30 7.90
C ASN A 103 -2.71 -0.60 6.63
N PRO A 104 -2.38 0.71 6.69
CA PRO A 104 -1.90 1.45 5.53
C PRO A 104 -0.54 0.95 5.03
N PHE A 105 0.25 0.28 5.85
CA PHE A 105 1.55 -0.28 5.45
C PHE A 105 1.43 -1.59 4.68
N ILE A 106 0.22 -2.17 4.59
CA ILE A 106 -0.11 -3.25 3.67
C ILE A 106 -0.62 -2.67 2.34
N ASP A 107 -1.47 -1.63 2.39
CA ASP A 107 -2.03 -1.00 1.20
C ASP A 107 -0.99 -0.16 0.44
N TYR A 108 -0.07 0.47 1.17
CA TYR A 108 0.99 1.35 0.65
C TYR A 108 2.30 1.05 1.40
N PRO A 109 2.98 -0.08 1.11
CA PRO A 109 4.17 -0.52 1.85
C PRO A 109 5.28 0.53 1.87
N GLU A 110 5.41 1.31 0.82
CA GLU A 110 6.40 2.38 0.73
C GLU A 110 6.24 3.49 1.78
N LEU A 111 5.07 3.63 2.42
CA LEU A 111 4.86 4.61 3.52
C LEU A 111 5.87 4.43 4.64
N VAL A 112 6.31 3.20 4.91
CA VAL A 112 7.33 2.91 5.92
C VAL A 112 8.61 3.70 5.67
N GLU A 113 9.02 3.84 4.40
CA GLU A 113 10.21 4.59 4.02
C GLU A 113 10.08 6.10 4.25
N TYR A 114 8.88 6.64 4.13
CA TYR A 114 8.62 8.07 4.35
C TYR A 114 8.57 8.43 5.84
N ILE A 115 8.18 7.47 6.69
CA ILE A 115 8.05 7.71 8.13
C ILE A 115 9.36 7.36 8.87
N TRP A 116 9.91 6.17 8.63
CA TRP A 116 11.08 5.67 9.37
C TRP A 116 12.32 5.41 8.50
N GLY A 117 12.18 5.31 7.17
CA GLY A 117 13.25 4.92 6.26
C GLY A 117 13.94 6.08 5.53
N ASN A 118 14.33 5.82 4.30
CA ASN A 118 15.21 6.70 3.51
C ASN A 118 14.50 7.92 2.89
N LYS A 119 13.16 7.99 2.99
CA LYS A 119 12.36 9.08 2.40
C LYS A 119 11.79 10.03 3.46
N LYS A 120 12.36 10.03 4.68
CA LYS A 120 11.94 10.97 5.73
C LYS A 120 12.07 12.43 5.27
N GLY A 121 11.03 13.23 5.56
CA GLY A 121 10.97 14.63 5.14
C GLY A 121 10.50 14.86 3.69
N ILE A 122 10.25 13.81 2.92
CA ILE A 122 9.64 13.91 1.60
C ILE A 122 8.13 13.70 1.77
N ALA A 123 7.31 14.55 1.15
CA ALA A 123 5.86 14.37 1.20
C ALA A 123 5.45 13.07 0.48
N PHE A 124 4.65 12.24 1.15
CA PHE A 124 4.04 11.09 0.52
C PHE A 124 2.85 11.55 -0.31
N ASN A 125 2.90 11.31 -1.59
CA ASN A 125 1.75 11.49 -2.46
C ASN A 125 1.05 10.13 -2.59
N LEU A 126 -0.15 10.02 -2.03
CA LEU A 126 -1.00 8.86 -2.28
C LEU A 126 -1.00 8.63 -3.79
N PRO A 127 -0.68 7.43 -4.26
CA PRO A 127 -0.94 7.12 -5.65
C PRO A 127 -2.45 7.30 -5.85
N THR A 128 -2.82 8.45 -6.40
CA THR A 128 -4.19 8.65 -6.88
C THR A 128 -4.41 7.51 -7.86
N SER A 129 -5.16 6.52 -7.49
CA SER A 129 -5.52 5.23 -8.14
C SER A 129 -5.10 5.11 -9.62
N ILE A 130 -3.80 5.23 -9.86
CA ILE A 130 -3.15 5.00 -11.14
C ILE A 130 -1.91 4.23 -10.76
N GLY A 131 -1.99 2.91 -10.88
CA GLY A 131 -0.77 2.14 -11.00
C GLY A 131 0.14 2.91 -11.96
N LYS A 132 1.42 3.08 -11.66
CA LYS A 132 2.44 3.39 -12.67
C LYS A 132 2.49 2.24 -13.66
N THR A 133 1.42 2.08 -14.41
CA THR A 133 1.44 1.41 -15.68
C THR A 133 1.99 2.45 -16.62
N ASP A 134 2.93 2.07 -17.47
CA ASP A 134 3.50 2.94 -18.47
C ASP A 134 2.41 3.85 -19.05
N MET A 135 2.38 5.10 -18.59
CA MET A 135 1.43 6.13 -19.04
C MET A 135 1.59 6.40 -20.55
N ASN A 136 2.63 5.83 -21.14
CA ASN A 136 2.90 5.86 -22.57
C ASN A 136 1.93 5.01 -23.41
N THR A 137 1.04 4.22 -22.81
CA THR A 137 0.16 3.31 -23.56
C THR A 137 -1.31 3.74 -23.60
N ILE A 138 -1.74 4.72 -22.79
CA ILE A 138 -3.11 5.23 -22.80
C ILE A 138 -3.11 6.75 -22.86
N HIS A 139 -3.61 7.29 -23.96
CA HIS A 139 -3.84 8.70 -24.15
C HIS A 139 -5.34 8.98 -24.10
N ILE A 140 -5.73 10.02 -23.38
CA ILE A 140 -7.12 10.47 -23.27
C ILE A 140 -7.18 11.90 -23.78
N ALA A 141 -7.99 12.13 -24.78
CA ALA A 141 -8.28 13.44 -25.36
C ALA A 141 -9.79 13.69 -25.37
N THR A 142 -10.19 14.93 -25.40
CA THR A 142 -11.59 15.34 -25.60
C THR A 142 -11.70 16.13 -26.91
N LYS A 143 -12.68 15.80 -27.69
CA LYS A 143 -12.97 16.54 -28.93
C LYS A 143 -14.49 16.69 -29.07
N GLU A 144 -14.94 17.95 -29.12
CA GLU A 144 -16.38 18.26 -29.16
C GLU A 144 -17.13 17.56 -28.02
N GLU A 145 -18.12 16.75 -28.30
CA GLU A 145 -18.90 15.98 -27.32
C GLU A 145 -18.43 14.52 -27.21
N SER A 146 -17.14 14.26 -27.42
CA SER A 146 -16.57 12.90 -27.42
C SER A 146 -15.29 12.83 -26.62
N ILE A 147 -15.10 11.66 -25.98
CA ILE A 147 -13.85 11.29 -25.32
C ILE A 147 -13.14 10.30 -26.25
N ILE A 148 -11.91 10.59 -26.61
CA ILE A 148 -11.07 9.73 -27.44
C ILE A 148 -10.03 9.10 -26.55
N ILE A 149 -9.94 7.78 -26.56
CA ILE A 149 -8.98 7.00 -25.77
C ILE A 149 -8.13 6.21 -26.76
N THR A 150 -6.84 6.46 -26.77
CA THR A 150 -5.88 5.67 -27.56
C THR A 150 -5.11 4.74 -26.65
N THR A 151 -5.10 3.45 -26.94
CA THR A 151 -4.43 2.40 -26.11
C THR A 151 -3.85 1.30 -26.98
N SER A 152 -2.64 0.85 -26.62
CA SER A 152 -2.00 -0.31 -27.28
C SER A 152 -2.45 -1.67 -26.76
N VAL A 153 -3.21 -1.71 -25.66
CA VAL A 153 -3.67 -2.94 -24.99
C VAL A 153 -5.19 -2.97 -24.91
N PRO A 154 -5.81 -4.16 -24.85
CA PRO A 154 -7.26 -4.29 -24.65
C PRO A 154 -7.65 -3.68 -23.29
N VAL A 155 -8.71 -2.89 -23.30
CA VAL A 155 -9.28 -2.26 -22.09
C VAL A 155 -10.79 -2.30 -22.11
N HIS A 156 -11.40 -2.24 -20.93
CA HIS A 156 -12.81 -1.94 -20.73
C HIS A 156 -12.96 -0.53 -20.21
N VAL A 157 -13.72 0.28 -20.92
CA VAL A 157 -13.99 1.69 -20.61
C VAL A 157 -15.39 1.84 -20.08
N PHE A 158 -15.55 2.62 -19.01
CA PHE A 158 -16.84 2.96 -18.41
C PHE A 158 -16.92 4.48 -18.28
N LEU A 159 -18.04 5.04 -18.66
CA LEU A 159 -18.36 6.46 -18.47
C LEU A 159 -19.50 6.60 -17.47
N TYR A 160 -19.29 7.38 -16.43
CA TYR A 160 -20.29 7.68 -15.39
C TYR A 160 -20.60 9.17 -15.35
N ASN A 161 -21.80 9.53 -14.94
CA ASN A 161 -22.14 10.89 -14.54
C ASN A 161 -21.63 11.21 -13.12
N THR A 162 -21.82 12.43 -12.66
CA THR A 162 -21.42 12.90 -11.32
C THR A 162 -22.19 12.21 -10.17
N TYR A 163 -23.32 11.57 -10.45
CA TYR A 163 -24.10 10.80 -9.49
C TYR A 163 -23.69 9.32 -9.41
N GLY A 164 -22.65 8.92 -10.17
CA GLY A 164 -22.16 7.53 -10.22
C GLY A 164 -23.01 6.61 -11.11
N THR A 165 -23.96 7.14 -11.87
CA THR A 165 -24.74 6.35 -12.82
C THR A 165 -23.89 6.03 -14.05
N LEU A 166 -23.82 4.75 -14.42
CA LEU A 166 -23.17 4.32 -15.65
C LEU A 166 -23.95 4.84 -16.87
N ILE A 167 -23.29 5.63 -17.73
CA ILE A 167 -23.87 6.16 -18.94
C ILE A 167 -23.58 5.22 -20.11
N GLN A 168 -22.33 4.75 -20.20
CA GLN A 168 -21.87 3.89 -21.29
C GLN A 168 -20.70 3.03 -20.84
N SER A 169 -20.58 1.83 -21.44
CA SER A 169 -19.39 1.01 -21.35
C SER A 169 -19.04 0.39 -22.69
N GLN A 170 -17.74 0.21 -22.93
CA GLN A 170 -17.23 -0.34 -24.18
C GLN A 170 -15.89 -1.05 -23.98
N ASN A 171 -15.70 -2.17 -24.64
CA ASN A 171 -14.40 -2.82 -24.77
C ASN A 171 -13.72 -2.32 -26.04
N GLY A 172 -12.39 -2.17 -25.99
CA GLY A 172 -11.63 -1.77 -27.18
C GLY A 172 -10.12 -1.83 -27.00
N GLN A 173 -9.44 -1.65 -28.14
CA GLN A 173 -8.00 -1.50 -28.29
C GLN A 173 -7.75 -0.57 -29.47
N GLY A 174 -6.66 0.16 -29.49
CA GLY A 174 -6.41 1.20 -30.49
C GLY A 174 -7.11 2.51 -30.10
N GLU A 175 -7.80 3.11 -31.04
CA GLU A 175 -8.57 4.34 -30.81
C GLU A 175 -10.04 3.99 -30.49
N ILE A 176 -10.50 4.43 -29.32
CA ILE A 176 -11.84 4.17 -28.77
C ILE A 176 -12.56 5.51 -28.64
N HIS A 177 -13.71 5.65 -29.27
CA HIS A 177 -14.55 6.84 -29.19
C HIS A 177 -15.74 6.60 -28.26
N ILE A 178 -15.85 7.43 -27.23
CA ILE A 178 -16.94 7.42 -26.26
C ILE A 178 -17.74 8.72 -26.43
N PRO A 179 -18.90 8.68 -27.10
CA PRO A 179 -19.75 9.87 -27.21
C PRO A 179 -20.34 10.24 -25.84
N ALA A 180 -20.34 11.52 -25.53
CA ALA A 180 -21.03 12.07 -24.38
C ALA A 180 -22.08 13.04 -24.91
N ASN A 181 -23.35 12.70 -24.80
CA ASN A 181 -24.46 13.37 -25.45
C ASN A 181 -24.78 14.80 -24.91
N ARG A 182 -23.96 15.29 -23.97
CA ARG A 182 -24.12 16.66 -23.39
C ARG A 182 -22.77 17.14 -22.82
N SER A 183 -22.57 18.44 -22.84
CA SER A 183 -21.50 19.07 -22.09
C SER A 183 -21.70 18.88 -20.60
N GLY A 184 -20.65 18.61 -19.85
CA GLY A 184 -20.74 18.35 -18.42
C GLY A 184 -19.48 17.73 -17.82
N ILE A 185 -19.62 17.30 -16.58
CA ILE A 185 -18.57 16.58 -15.85
C ILE A 185 -18.89 15.10 -15.82
N TYR A 186 -17.91 14.29 -16.17
CA TYR A 186 -18.00 12.84 -16.24
C TYR A 186 -16.85 12.19 -15.48
N ILE A 187 -17.07 10.97 -15.04
CA ILE A 187 -16.04 10.10 -14.48
C ILE A 187 -15.77 8.97 -15.48
N LEU A 188 -14.59 8.99 -16.04
CA LEU A 188 -14.11 7.95 -16.95
C LEU A 188 -13.32 6.93 -16.17
N LYS A 189 -13.69 5.64 -16.26
CA LYS A 189 -12.95 4.52 -15.71
C LYS A 189 -12.48 3.63 -16.85
N ILE A 190 -11.19 3.32 -16.89
CA ILE A 190 -10.57 2.43 -17.87
C ILE A 190 -9.91 1.30 -17.07
N GLN A 191 -10.21 0.06 -17.40
CA GLN A 191 -9.62 -1.08 -16.70
C GLN A 191 -9.24 -2.22 -17.65
N ASN A 192 -8.24 -3.00 -17.25
CA ASN A 192 -7.94 -4.32 -17.76
C ASN A 192 -7.52 -5.24 -16.59
N ASP A 193 -6.97 -6.42 -16.89
CA ASP A 193 -6.57 -7.41 -15.88
C ASP A 193 -5.42 -6.93 -14.96
N LYS A 194 -4.72 -5.86 -15.34
CA LYS A 194 -3.52 -5.37 -14.64
C LYS A 194 -3.72 -4.05 -13.91
N TYR A 195 -4.66 -3.20 -14.35
CA TYR A 195 -4.83 -1.85 -13.79
C TYR A 195 -6.23 -1.27 -13.98
N ILE A 196 -6.51 -0.27 -13.16
CA ILE A 196 -7.71 0.58 -13.24
C ILE A 196 -7.25 2.04 -13.26
N ILE A 197 -7.72 2.79 -14.24
CA ILE A 197 -7.51 4.24 -14.34
C ILE A 197 -8.86 4.94 -14.18
N THR A 198 -8.93 5.96 -13.33
CA THR A 198 -10.12 6.81 -13.19
C THR A 198 -9.74 8.26 -13.45
N ARG A 199 -10.52 8.97 -14.23
CA ARG A 199 -10.31 10.38 -14.58
C ARG A 199 -11.62 11.16 -14.53
N LYS A 200 -11.53 12.38 -14.01
CA LYS A 200 -12.57 13.39 -14.19
C LYS A 200 -12.39 14.05 -15.53
N ILE A 201 -13.41 14.00 -16.36
CA ILE A 201 -13.45 14.61 -17.70
C ILE A 201 -14.46 15.76 -17.68
N LYS A 202 -14.10 16.88 -18.27
CA LYS A 202 -15.00 18.00 -18.55
C LYS A 202 -15.13 18.13 -20.07
N LEU A 203 -16.35 18.07 -20.55
CA LEU A 203 -16.75 18.32 -21.94
C LEU A 203 -17.57 19.59 -22.06
#